data_c280f057b7fb2ccd8adfe6420d855235
#
_entry.id   c280f057b7fb2ccd8adfe6420d855235
#
_cell.length_a   1.000
_cell.length_b   1.000
_cell.length_c   1.000
_cell.angle_alpha   90.00
_cell.angle_beta   90.00
_cell.angle_gamma   90.00
#
_symmetry.space_group_name_H-M   'P 1'
#
loop_
_entity.id
_entity.type
_entity.pdbx_description
1 polymer ?
#
loop_
_entity_poly.entity_id
_entity_poly.type
_entity_poly.pdbx_seq_one_letter_code
_entity_poly.pdbx_strand_id
1 'polypeptide(L)'
;RDRGQVVKVLQDAVAASRNEKQNSQAMTHAWLFTGPPGSGRSNAAVAFAAALICENGGCGECSNCKSAIAGTHSDVELIKTEGLSIKIDEIRDLITRAAWAPAVSRYRVVVIEDADRLTESAANALLKAIEEPGAHTVWLLCAPTATDVLPTIRSRVRTLVLRTPSVNSVASLLEKEGFSKTISDFAARAAQGHIGRARFLAKSDVARSRRESILKVALSISDIASAFKSAAALVDAAKEEAEEESERRDEAELKALREAWGQTGTRLVQGGAKAIKELERDQKARSTRMIRDYLDSALLDIVTLFRDVLLVQSGSKEAIINSDLTAEIEKVAASTTPESTLGKIEAIMVARTNLAHNAAPLLTVEAMMVQLK
;
A
#
# COMPACT_ATOMS: atom_id res chain seq x y z
N ARG A 1 22.58 -6.17 0.92
CA ARG A 1 23.11 -6.80 -0.32
C ARG A 1 22.00 -6.92 -1.39
N ASP A 2 20.80 -7.35 -1.07
CA ASP A 2 19.73 -7.64 -2.06
C ASP A 2 19.14 -6.41 -2.75
N ARG A 3 19.01 -5.26 -2.06
CA ARG A 3 18.56 -4.01 -2.70
C ARG A 3 19.53 -3.52 -3.79
N GLY A 4 20.82 -3.71 -3.59
CA GLY A 4 21.84 -3.42 -4.61
C GLY A 4 21.65 -4.27 -5.86
N GLN A 5 21.20 -5.51 -5.69
CA GLN A 5 20.96 -6.42 -6.82
C GLN A 5 19.73 -6.00 -7.65
N VAL A 6 18.61 -5.60 -6.99
CA VAL A 6 17.44 -5.08 -7.69
C VAL A 6 17.78 -3.79 -8.44
N VAL A 7 18.46 -2.85 -7.79
CA VAL A 7 18.90 -1.60 -8.43
C VAL A 7 19.77 -1.89 -9.63
N LYS A 8 20.73 -2.82 -9.52
CA LYS A 8 21.58 -3.22 -10.64
C LYS A 8 20.79 -3.79 -11.81
N VAL A 9 19.83 -4.69 -11.56
CA VAL A 9 18.95 -5.25 -12.60
C VAL A 9 18.18 -4.15 -13.34
N LEU A 10 17.66 -3.14 -12.62
CA LEU A 10 16.94 -2.03 -13.22
C LEU A 10 17.89 -1.10 -14.00
N GLN A 11 19.10 -0.83 -13.49
CA GLN A 11 20.11 -0.06 -14.20
C GLN A 11 20.57 -0.76 -15.48
N ASP A 12 20.79 -2.08 -15.44
CA ASP A 12 21.14 -2.88 -16.60
C ASP A 12 20.00 -2.84 -17.64
N ALA A 13 18.74 -2.89 -17.21
CA ALA A 13 17.59 -2.76 -18.10
C ALA A 13 17.50 -1.37 -18.75
N VAL A 14 17.71 -0.30 -17.98
CA VAL A 14 17.76 1.07 -18.51
C VAL A 14 18.93 1.23 -19.50
N ALA A 15 20.11 0.69 -19.21
CA ALA A 15 21.24 0.72 -20.12
C ALA A 15 20.94 -0.04 -21.44
N ALA A 16 20.33 -1.25 -21.34
CA ALA A 16 19.92 -2.04 -22.48
C ALA A 16 18.85 -1.35 -23.35
N SER A 17 17.91 -0.64 -22.72
CA SER A 17 16.87 0.11 -23.42
C SER A 17 17.41 1.26 -24.27
N ARG A 18 18.65 1.71 -24.00
CA ARG A 18 19.32 2.83 -24.70
C ARG A 18 20.27 2.37 -25.80
N ASN A 19 20.86 1.19 -25.63
CA ASN A 19 21.82 0.61 -26.57
C ASN A 19 21.18 -0.54 -27.35
N GLU A 20 20.68 -0.28 -28.54
CA GLU A 20 20.07 -1.28 -29.43
C GLU A 20 21.01 -2.46 -29.79
N LYS A 21 22.30 -2.35 -29.50
CA LYS A 21 23.34 -3.31 -29.93
C LYS A 21 23.94 -4.18 -28.82
N GLN A 22 23.70 -3.92 -27.54
CA GLN A 22 24.24 -4.71 -26.44
C GLN A 22 23.17 -5.24 -25.51
N ASN A 23 23.03 -6.57 -25.50
CA ASN A 23 22.30 -7.36 -24.52
C ASN A 23 20.80 -7.04 -24.36
N SER A 24 20.03 -7.18 -25.44
CA SER A 24 18.58 -6.97 -25.49
C SER A 24 17.78 -7.78 -24.44
N GLN A 25 18.38 -8.81 -23.84
CA GLN A 25 17.74 -9.65 -22.83
C GLN A 25 17.61 -9.00 -21.44
N ALA A 26 18.33 -7.92 -21.15
CA ALA A 26 18.22 -7.23 -19.87
C ALA A 26 16.93 -6.40 -19.77
N MET A 27 16.43 -5.85 -20.89
CA MET A 27 15.16 -5.12 -20.95
C MET A 27 14.03 -6.04 -21.42
N THR A 28 12.89 -5.92 -20.78
CA THR A 28 11.62 -6.54 -21.19
C THR A 28 10.50 -5.51 -21.10
N HIS A 29 9.43 -5.74 -21.86
CA HIS A 29 8.28 -4.86 -21.92
C HIS A 29 7.31 -5.03 -20.74
N ALA A 30 7.46 -6.06 -19.89
CA ALA A 30 6.56 -6.29 -18.78
C ALA A 30 7.32 -6.73 -17.51
N TRP A 31 7.05 -6.05 -16.41
CA TRP A 31 7.69 -6.25 -15.11
C TRP A 31 6.66 -6.40 -14.00
N LEU A 32 6.96 -7.24 -13.01
CA LEU A 32 6.16 -7.37 -11.79
C LEU A 32 7.06 -7.08 -10.58
N PHE A 33 6.79 -5.97 -9.91
CA PHE A 33 7.44 -5.58 -8.66
C PHE A 33 6.67 -6.16 -7.49
N THR A 34 7.25 -7.11 -6.78
CA THR A 34 6.63 -7.73 -5.61
C THR A 34 7.34 -7.35 -4.32
N GLY A 35 6.59 -7.33 -3.24
CA GLY A 35 7.10 -7.07 -1.90
C GLY A 35 5.97 -6.64 -0.97
N PRO A 36 6.09 -6.93 0.34
CA PRO A 36 5.06 -6.58 1.31
C PRO A 36 4.82 -5.06 1.35
N PRO A 37 3.70 -4.61 1.90
CA PRO A 37 3.47 -3.18 2.13
C PRO A 37 4.68 -2.51 2.79
N GLY A 38 5.08 -1.34 2.28
CA GLY A 38 6.26 -0.62 2.75
C GLY A 38 7.61 -1.06 2.16
N SER A 39 7.66 -2.11 1.32
CA SER A 39 8.88 -2.50 0.60
C SER A 39 9.38 -1.45 -0.38
N GLY A 40 8.50 -0.52 -0.80
CA GLY A 40 8.80 0.52 -1.78
C GLY A 40 8.62 0.06 -3.23
N ARG A 41 7.81 -0.98 -3.47
CA ARG A 41 7.56 -1.54 -4.82
C ARG A 41 7.03 -0.49 -5.80
N SER A 42 6.00 0.28 -5.43
CA SER A 42 5.45 1.35 -6.27
C SER A 42 6.46 2.44 -6.54
N ASN A 43 7.21 2.87 -5.52
CA ASN A 43 8.28 3.86 -5.69
C ASN A 43 9.39 3.35 -6.62
N ALA A 44 9.74 2.07 -6.54
CA ALA A 44 10.73 1.47 -7.42
C ALA A 44 10.22 1.38 -8.87
N ALA A 45 8.95 1.05 -9.07
CA ALA A 45 8.32 1.04 -10.40
C ALA A 45 8.27 2.46 -11.00
N VAL A 46 7.86 3.46 -10.23
CA VAL A 46 7.84 4.87 -10.68
C VAL A 46 9.24 5.39 -10.96
N ALA A 47 10.22 5.07 -10.12
CA ALA A 47 11.62 5.45 -10.35
C ALA A 47 12.19 4.77 -11.62
N PHE A 48 11.82 3.52 -11.87
CA PHE A 48 12.19 2.82 -13.10
C PHE A 48 11.51 3.43 -14.33
N ALA A 49 10.23 3.77 -14.25
CA ALA A 49 9.53 4.51 -15.29
C ALA A 49 10.25 5.84 -15.61
N ALA A 50 10.57 6.62 -14.57
CA ALA A 50 11.32 7.88 -14.72
C ALA A 50 12.69 7.66 -15.38
N ALA A 51 13.39 6.56 -15.07
CA ALA A 51 14.68 6.23 -15.66
C ALA A 51 14.58 5.83 -17.14
N LEU A 52 13.51 5.12 -17.54
CA LEU A 52 13.25 4.72 -18.93
C LEU A 52 12.98 5.92 -19.85
N ILE A 53 12.27 6.93 -19.35
CA ILE A 53 11.93 8.13 -20.14
C ILE A 53 12.98 9.23 -20.06
N CYS A 54 13.92 9.13 -19.11
CA CYS A 54 14.97 10.11 -18.92
C CYS A 54 16.10 9.94 -19.93
N GLU A 55 16.52 10.99 -20.62
CA GLU A 55 17.66 10.96 -21.55
C GLU A 55 18.98 10.59 -20.88
N ASN A 56 19.13 10.89 -19.58
CA ASN A 56 20.31 10.59 -18.77
C ASN A 56 20.19 9.33 -17.91
N GLY A 57 19.17 8.44 -18.17
CA GLY A 57 19.02 7.16 -17.47
C GLY A 57 18.59 7.27 -16.02
N GLY A 58 17.81 8.29 -15.68
CA GLY A 58 17.27 8.46 -14.33
C GLY A 58 18.05 9.44 -13.48
N CYS A 59 18.36 10.63 -14.00
CA CYS A 59 19.12 11.66 -13.26
C CYS A 59 18.36 12.22 -12.03
N GLY A 60 17.02 12.09 -11.97
CA GLY A 60 16.19 12.60 -10.86
C GLY A 60 15.92 14.11 -10.90
N GLU A 61 16.60 14.88 -11.74
CA GLU A 61 16.60 16.35 -11.72
C GLU A 61 15.90 16.98 -12.94
N CYS A 62 15.91 16.31 -14.09
CA CYS A 62 15.28 16.82 -15.31
C CYS A 62 13.75 16.87 -15.21
N SER A 63 13.10 17.64 -16.10
CA SER A 63 11.63 17.78 -16.12
C SER A 63 10.92 16.45 -16.28
N ASN A 64 11.43 15.54 -17.13
CA ASN A 64 10.86 14.21 -17.33
C ASN A 64 10.90 13.38 -16.05
N CYS A 65 12.03 13.35 -15.32
CA CYS A 65 12.12 12.64 -14.03
C CYS A 65 11.17 13.22 -12.99
N LYS A 66 11.14 14.55 -12.85
CA LYS A 66 10.27 15.21 -11.86
C LYS A 66 8.80 14.99 -12.15
N SER A 67 8.36 15.16 -13.40
CA SER A 67 6.98 14.95 -13.79
C SER A 67 6.54 13.47 -13.71
N ALA A 68 7.43 12.52 -14.05
CA ALA A 68 7.14 11.09 -13.86
C ALA A 68 6.96 10.72 -12.38
N ILE A 69 7.86 11.21 -11.51
CA ILE A 69 7.76 10.97 -10.05
C ILE A 69 6.50 11.64 -9.47
N ALA A 70 6.12 12.80 -10.00
CA ALA A 70 4.88 13.49 -9.62
C ALA A 70 3.61 12.87 -10.23
N GLY A 71 3.73 11.88 -11.14
CA GLY A 71 2.57 11.25 -11.83
C GLY A 71 1.89 12.15 -12.86
N THR A 72 2.58 13.17 -13.38
CA THR A 72 2.03 14.16 -14.33
C THR A 72 2.66 14.11 -15.72
N HIS A 73 3.54 13.14 -16.00
CA HIS A 73 4.20 13.00 -17.29
C HIS A 73 3.29 12.40 -18.34
N SER A 74 3.23 12.98 -19.54
CA SER A 74 2.35 12.53 -20.65
C SER A 74 2.55 11.07 -21.07
N ASP A 75 3.78 10.56 -21.00
CA ASP A 75 4.15 9.21 -21.40
C ASP A 75 4.27 8.22 -20.23
N VAL A 76 3.97 8.63 -19.00
CA VAL A 76 3.91 7.77 -17.82
C VAL A 76 2.51 7.81 -17.23
N GLU A 77 1.81 6.70 -17.34
CA GLU A 77 0.47 6.57 -16.79
C GLU A 77 0.52 5.76 -15.50
N LEU A 78 0.10 6.38 -14.40
CA LEU A 78 0.07 5.76 -13.08
C LEU A 78 -1.36 5.41 -12.73
N ILE A 79 -1.66 4.11 -12.67
CA ILE A 79 -2.95 3.59 -12.22
C ILE A 79 -2.83 3.21 -10.76
N LYS A 80 -3.57 3.94 -9.96
CA LYS A 80 -3.75 3.68 -8.53
C LYS A 80 -5.23 3.60 -8.26
N THR A 81 -5.71 2.42 -7.87
CA THR A 81 -7.12 2.31 -7.52
C THR A 81 -7.40 2.96 -6.18
N GLU A 82 -8.43 3.77 -6.11
CA GLU A 82 -8.97 4.32 -4.86
C GLU A 82 -10.00 3.38 -4.23
N GLY A 83 -10.55 2.44 -5.01
CA GLY A 83 -11.50 1.45 -4.57
C GLY A 83 -10.89 0.11 -4.16
N LEU A 84 -11.74 -0.88 -4.01
CA LEU A 84 -11.35 -2.24 -3.60
C LEU A 84 -10.90 -3.12 -4.77
N SER A 85 -11.23 -2.76 -6.02
CA SER A 85 -10.88 -3.52 -7.22
C SER A 85 -10.72 -2.61 -8.44
N ILE A 86 -9.90 -3.04 -9.39
CA ILE A 86 -9.73 -2.43 -10.71
C ILE A 86 -10.60 -3.20 -11.69
N LYS A 87 -11.54 -2.51 -12.35
CA LYS A 87 -12.54 -3.12 -13.22
C LYS A 87 -12.04 -3.22 -14.67
N ILE A 88 -12.71 -4.09 -15.43
CA ILE A 88 -12.36 -4.35 -16.83
C ILE A 88 -12.43 -3.10 -17.71
N ASP A 89 -13.39 -2.21 -17.49
CA ASP A 89 -13.57 -1.02 -18.33
C ASP A 89 -12.39 -0.04 -18.13
N GLU A 90 -11.90 0.13 -16.90
CA GLU A 90 -10.70 0.92 -16.59
C GLU A 90 -9.47 0.37 -17.33
N ILE A 91 -9.33 -0.95 -17.37
CA ILE A 91 -8.21 -1.61 -18.06
C ILE A 91 -8.34 -1.53 -19.58
N ARG A 92 -9.53 -1.62 -20.15
CA ARG A 92 -9.75 -1.46 -21.60
C ARG A 92 -9.38 -0.06 -22.08
N ASP A 93 -9.81 0.96 -21.34
CA ASP A 93 -9.45 2.34 -21.63
C ASP A 93 -7.94 2.57 -21.52
N LEU A 94 -7.31 1.99 -20.48
CA LEU A 94 -5.88 2.01 -20.28
C LEU A 94 -5.12 1.35 -21.45
N ILE A 95 -5.55 0.17 -21.89
CA ILE A 95 -4.93 -0.55 -23.01
C ILE A 95 -5.02 0.29 -24.29
N THR A 96 -6.15 0.94 -24.53
CA THR A 96 -6.35 1.81 -25.70
C THR A 96 -5.36 2.98 -25.68
N ARG A 97 -5.20 3.64 -24.54
CA ARG A 97 -4.22 4.74 -24.38
C ARG A 97 -2.77 4.25 -24.42
N ALA A 98 -2.48 3.08 -23.87
CA ALA A 98 -1.16 2.48 -23.86
C ALA A 98 -0.67 2.08 -25.27
N ALA A 99 -1.58 1.84 -26.20
CA ALA A 99 -1.25 1.53 -27.59
C ALA A 99 -0.77 2.74 -28.40
N TRP A 100 -0.97 3.97 -27.89
CA TRP A 100 -0.51 5.18 -28.60
C TRP A 100 1.01 5.30 -28.51
N ALA A 101 1.62 5.88 -29.56
CA ALA A 101 3.03 6.20 -29.55
C ALA A 101 3.36 7.19 -28.42
N PRO A 102 4.55 7.10 -27.80
CA PRO A 102 4.99 8.09 -26.84
C PRO A 102 5.02 9.49 -27.47
N ALA A 103 4.62 10.50 -26.69
CA ALA A 103 4.50 11.88 -27.18
C ALA A 103 5.84 12.63 -27.16
N VAL A 104 6.64 12.42 -26.13
CA VAL A 104 7.86 13.19 -25.87
C VAL A 104 9.06 12.28 -25.60
N SER A 105 8.85 11.13 -25.00
CA SER A 105 9.90 10.23 -24.56
C SER A 105 10.07 9.01 -25.46
N ARG A 106 11.06 8.17 -25.17
CA ARG A 106 11.35 6.95 -25.95
C ARG A 106 10.32 5.84 -25.70
N TYR A 107 9.76 5.78 -24.50
CA TYR A 107 8.82 4.76 -24.06
C TYR A 107 7.55 5.38 -23.49
N ARG A 108 6.44 4.69 -23.72
CA ARG A 108 5.22 4.86 -22.97
C ARG A 108 5.21 3.84 -21.85
N VAL A 109 5.15 4.31 -20.60
CA VAL A 109 5.23 3.44 -19.42
C VAL A 109 3.91 3.46 -18.66
N VAL A 110 3.36 2.28 -18.41
CA VAL A 110 2.14 2.12 -17.62
C VAL A 110 2.48 1.44 -16.31
N VAL A 111 2.18 2.10 -15.21
CA VAL A 111 2.41 1.58 -13.85
C VAL A 111 1.06 1.26 -13.22
N ILE A 112 0.84 0.01 -12.83
CA ILE A 112 -0.34 -0.43 -12.07
C ILE A 112 0.10 -0.76 -10.64
N GLU A 113 -0.23 0.11 -9.67
CA GLU A 113 0.27 0.00 -8.30
C GLU A 113 -0.31 -1.18 -7.51
N ASP A 114 -1.56 -1.53 -7.77
CA ASP A 114 -2.31 -2.57 -7.05
C ASP A 114 -2.77 -3.67 -8.04
N ALA A 115 -1.85 -4.36 -8.72
CA ALA A 115 -2.20 -5.38 -9.70
C ALA A 115 -2.90 -6.63 -9.08
N ASP A 116 -2.75 -6.84 -7.78
CA ASP A 116 -3.50 -7.82 -6.99
C ASP A 116 -5.00 -7.49 -6.88
N ARG A 117 -5.40 -6.25 -7.16
CA ARG A 117 -6.80 -5.79 -7.13
C ARG A 117 -7.49 -5.84 -8.49
N LEU A 118 -6.80 -6.31 -9.53
CA LEU A 118 -7.44 -6.56 -10.81
C LEU A 118 -8.53 -7.62 -10.67
N THR A 119 -9.75 -7.32 -11.15
CA THR A 119 -10.75 -8.37 -11.29
C THR A 119 -10.25 -9.41 -12.31
N GLU A 120 -10.71 -10.65 -12.23
CA GLU A 120 -10.29 -11.71 -13.18
C GLU A 120 -10.51 -11.30 -14.64
N SER A 121 -11.63 -10.64 -14.93
CA SER A 121 -11.95 -10.12 -16.27
C SER A 121 -11.00 -8.99 -16.69
N ALA A 122 -10.61 -8.10 -15.78
CA ALA A 122 -9.64 -7.05 -16.04
C ALA A 122 -8.23 -7.60 -16.29
N ALA A 123 -7.81 -8.58 -15.46
CA ALA A 123 -6.53 -9.26 -15.63
C ALA A 123 -6.46 -10.03 -16.97
N ASN A 124 -7.53 -10.72 -17.36
CA ASN A 124 -7.60 -11.39 -18.66
C ASN A 124 -7.57 -10.41 -19.84
N ALA A 125 -8.21 -9.23 -19.73
CA ALA A 125 -8.11 -8.18 -20.75
C ALA A 125 -6.67 -7.67 -20.90
N LEU A 126 -5.92 -7.54 -19.79
CA LEU A 126 -4.53 -7.07 -19.78
C LEU A 126 -3.56 -8.07 -20.45
N LEU A 127 -3.87 -9.39 -20.42
CA LEU A 127 -2.99 -10.43 -20.99
C LEU A 127 -2.59 -10.14 -22.43
N LYS A 128 -3.55 -9.77 -23.27
CA LYS A 128 -3.29 -9.48 -24.70
C LYS A 128 -2.32 -8.31 -24.87
N ALA A 129 -2.46 -7.27 -24.05
CA ALA A 129 -1.57 -6.10 -24.10
C ALA A 129 -0.16 -6.41 -23.55
N ILE A 130 -0.04 -7.40 -22.68
CA ILE A 130 1.27 -7.88 -22.19
C ILE A 130 1.92 -8.82 -23.21
N GLU A 131 1.15 -9.66 -23.92
CA GLU A 131 1.67 -10.58 -24.94
C GLU A 131 2.11 -9.85 -26.21
N GLU A 132 1.31 -8.90 -26.66
CA GLU A 132 1.52 -8.12 -27.88
C GLU A 132 1.57 -6.62 -27.55
N PRO A 133 2.62 -6.14 -26.85
CA PRO A 133 2.71 -4.73 -26.47
C PRO A 133 2.93 -3.86 -27.70
N GLY A 134 2.51 -2.59 -27.60
CA GLY A 134 2.94 -1.56 -28.56
C GLY A 134 4.47 -1.47 -28.62
N ALA A 135 5.03 -1.09 -29.76
CA ALA A 135 6.48 -1.12 -30.03
C ALA A 135 7.37 -0.42 -28.98
N HIS A 136 6.79 0.53 -28.25
CA HIS A 136 7.49 1.33 -27.22
C HIS A 136 6.76 1.32 -25.87
N THR A 137 5.87 0.36 -25.62
CA THR A 137 5.09 0.30 -24.38
C THR A 137 5.75 -0.62 -23.37
N VAL A 138 5.86 -0.15 -22.11
CA VAL A 138 6.38 -0.91 -20.98
C VAL A 138 5.34 -0.96 -19.86
N TRP A 139 5.05 -2.18 -19.39
CA TRP A 139 4.10 -2.45 -18.33
C TRP A 139 4.83 -2.74 -17.01
N LEU A 140 4.52 -1.98 -15.97
CA LEU A 140 5.08 -2.13 -14.63
C LEU A 140 3.94 -2.45 -13.67
N LEU A 141 3.85 -3.69 -13.23
CA LEU A 141 2.83 -4.18 -12.30
C LEU A 141 3.41 -4.24 -10.90
N CYS A 142 2.63 -3.86 -9.89
CA CYS A 142 3.03 -3.95 -8.49
C CYS A 142 2.01 -4.81 -7.72
N ALA A 143 2.49 -5.78 -6.92
CA ALA A 143 1.65 -6.62 -6.08
C ALA A 143 2.38 -7.00 -4.78
N PRO A 144 1.67 -7.32 -3.68
CA PRO A 144 2.32 -7.76 -2.43
C PRO A 144 3.16 -9.02 -2.61
N THR A 145 2.61 -10.02 -3.30
CA THR A 145 3.31 -11.26 -3.66
C THR A 145 3.08 -11.62 -5.13
N ALA A 146 3.92 -12.48 -5.69
CA ALA A 146 3.72 -12.95 -7.04
C ALA A 146 2.47 -13.85 -7.19
N THR A 147 2.04 -14.47 -6.09
CA THR A 147 0.85 -15.34 -6.06
C THR A 147 -0.46 -14.56 -6.08
N ASP A 148 -0.45 -13.28 -5.76
CA ASP A 148 -1.62 -12.40 -5.79
C ASP A 148 -1.98 -11.98 -7.22
N VAL A 149 -1.13 -12.29 -8.19
CA VAL A 149 -1.34 -12.02 -9.60
C VAL A 149 -1.62 -13.32 -10.35
N LEU A 150 -2.57 -13.31 -11.30
CA LEU A 150 -2.93 -14.51 -12.05
C LEU A 150 -1.71 -15.20 -12.66
N PRO A 151 -1.64 -16.55 -12.60
CA PRO A 151 -0.52 -17.32 -13.15
C PRO A 151 -0.23 -17.00 -14.62
N THR A 152 -1.26 -16.69 -15.38
CA THR A 152 -1.18 -16.32 -16.81
C THR A 152 -0.43 -15.00 -17.04
N ILE A 153 -0.61 -13.99 -16.19
CA ILE A 153 0.17 -12.75 -16.22
C ILE A 153 1.59 -13.04 -15.71
N ARG A 154 1.70 -13.74 -14.57
CA ARG A 154 2.99 -14.02 -13.94
C ARG A 154 3.99 -14.73 -14.85
N SER A 155 3.52 -15.62 -15.73
CA SER A 155 4.37 -16.33 -16.68
C SER A 155 4.95 -15.45 -17.80
N ARG A 156 4.44 -14.22 -17.99
CA ARG A 156 4.79 -13.30 -19.08
C ARG A 156 5.52 -12.04 -18.60
N VAL A 157 5.72 -11.91 -17.31
CA VAL A 157 6.36 -10.73 -16.71
C VAL A 157 7.68 -11.11 -16.03
N ARG A 158 8.63 -10.21 -16.04
CA ARG A 158 9.86 -10.37 -15.26
C ARG A 158 9.62 -9.93 -13.83
N THR A 159 9.68 -10.87 -12.90
CA THR A 159 9.43 -10.58 -11.48
C THR A 159 10.67 -10.06 -10.77
N LEU A 160 10.51 -8.98 -10.02
CA LEU A 160 11.49 -8.40 -9.10
C LEU A 160 10.93 -8.40 -7.68
N VAL A 161 11.65 -9.02 -6.76
CA VAL A 161 11.24 -9.11 -5.35
C VAL A 161 11.94 -8.04 -4.54
N LEU A 162 11.17 -7.13 -3.95
CA LEU A 162 11.67 -6.11 -3.03
C LEU A 162 11.42 -6.57 -1.59
N ARG A 163 12.47 -6.53 -0.78
CA ARG A 163 12.37 -6.79 0.66
C ARG A 163 12.12 -5.50 1.42
N THR A 164 11.41 -5.62 2.53
CA THR A 164 11.28 -4.50 3.47
C THR A 164 12.66 -4.05 3.96
N PRO A 165 12.86 -2.74 4.17
CA PRO A 165 14.07 -2.24 4.81
C PRO A 165 14.22 -2.83 6.21
N SER A 166 15.46 -2.98 6.67
CA SER A 166 15.71 -3.28 8.08
C SER A 166 15.27 -2.10 8.98
N VAL A 167 14.88 -2.40 10.20
CA VAL A 167 14.52 -1.39 11.21
C VAL A 167 15.60 -0.32 11.32
N ASN A 168 16.87 -0.73 11.38
CA ASN A 168 18.00 0.20 11.46
C ASN A 168 18.10 1.12 10.23
N SER A 169 17.80 0.60 9.03
CA SER A 169 17.82 1.43 7.82
C SER A 169 16.70 2.47 7.80
N VAL A 170 15.53 2.11 8.36
CA VAL A 170 14.40 3.04 8.50
C VAL A 170 14.69 4.08 9.57
N ALA A 171 15.22 3.68 10.73
CA ALA A 171 15.62 4.61 11.79
C ALA A 171 16.65 5.63 11.29
N SER A 172 17.71 5.17 10.61
CA SER A 172 18.72 6.06 10.01
C SER A 172 18.16 7.00 8.95
N LEU A 173 17.11 6.57 8.22
CA LEU A 173 16.42 7.45 7.28
C LEU A 173 15.66 8.56 8.00
N LEU A 174 14.91 8.23 9.06
CA LEU A 174 14.17 9.20 9.86
C LEU A 174 15.10 10.21 10.57
N GLU A 175 16.24 9.74 11.08
CA GLU A 175 17.27 10.63 11.66
C GLU A 175 17.79 11.64 10.63
N LYS A 176 18.04 11.20 9.38
CA LYS A 176 18.44 12.10 8.27
C LYS A 176 17.34 13.10 7.90
N GLU A 177 16.08 12.75 8.11
CA GLU A 177 14.92 13.62 7.91
C GLU A 177 14.72 14.60 9.10
N GLY A 178 15.55 14.53 10.14
CA GLY A 178 15.57 15.48 11.27
C GLY A 178 14.80 15.03 12.51
N PHE A 179 14.31 13.80 12.57
CA PHE A 179 13.67 13.26 13.78
C PHE A 179 14.71 12.84 14.83
N SER A 180 14.36 12.95 16.10
CA SER A 180 15.23 12.49 17.18
C SER A 180 15.47 10.98 17.12
N LYS A 181 16.62 10.52 17.62
CA LYS A 181 16.97 9.10 17.62
C LYS A 181 15.90 8.24 18.32
N THR A 182 15.40 8.70 19.47
CA THR A 182 14.36 7.97 20.24
C THR A 182 13.08 7.77 19.42
N ILE A 183 12.60 8.83 18.77
CA ILE A 183 11.41 8.77 17.90
C ILE A 183 11.68 7.91 16.66
N SER A 184 12.86 8.04 16.07
CA SER A 184 13.25 7.27 14.87
C SER A 184 13.32 5.77 15.16
N ASP A 185 13.93 5.38 16.27
CA ASP A 185 14.03 3.98 16.71
C ASP A 185 12.66 3.40 17.05
N PHE A 186 11.81 4.14 17.76
CA PHE A 186 10.44 3.73 18.05
C PHE A 186 9.62 3.54 16.77
N ALA A 187 9.56 4.58 15.95
CA ALA A 187 8.75 4.58 14.73
C ALA A 187 9.20 3.50 13.73
N ALA A 188 10.52 3.27 13.61
CA ALA A 188 11.05 2.24 12.73
C ALA A 188 10.68 0.82 13.21
N ARG A 189 10.75 0.56 14.54
CA ARG A 189 10.33 -0.71 15.12
C ARG A 189 8.82 -0.94 14.98
N ALA A 190 8.01 0.03 15.38
CA ALA A 190 6.56 -0.05 15.31
C ALA A 190 6.05 -0.24 13.87
N ALA A 191 6.72 0.37 12.89
CA ALA A 191 6.36 0.26 11.48
C ALA A 191 6.89 -1.01 10.78
N GLN A 192 7.72 -1.84 11.43
CA GLN A 192 8.26 -3.10 10.88
C GLN A 192 8.86 -2.95 9.47
N GLY A 193 9.58 -1.86 9.23
CA GLY A 193 10.21 -1.58 7.94
C GLY A 193 9.33 -0.85 6.92
N HIS A 194 8.07 -0.53 7.23
CA HIS A 194 7.21 0.28 6.37
C HIS A 194 7.56 1.76 6.50
N ILE A 195 8.31 2.32 5.55
CA ILE A 195 8.83 3.70 5.60
C ILE A 195 7.72 4.73 5.76
N GLY A 196 6.63 4.64 4.98
CA GLY A 196 5.51 5.59 5.05
C GLY A 196 4.87 5.62 6.45
N ARG A 197 4.63 4.45 7.03
CA ARG A 197 4.09 4.31 8.39
C ARG A 197 5.07 4.83 9.44
N ALA A 198 6.37 4.54 9.27
CA ALA A 198 7.40 5.04 10.17
C ALA A 198 7.44 6.58 10.19
N ARG A 199 7.38 7.22 9.01
CA ARG A 199 7.27 8.68 8.90
C ARG A 199 6.01 9.24 9.57
N PHE A 200 4.87 8.58 9.37
CA PHE A 200 3.61 8.97 9.99
C PHE A 200 3.69 8.91 11.51
N LEU A 201 4.18 7.81 12.08
CA LEU A 201 4.39 7.67 13.52
C LEU A 201 5.45 8.64 14.05
N ALA A 202 6.51 8.93 13.29
CA ALA A 202 7.53 9.89 13.71
C ALA A 202 6.98 11.33 13.76
N LYS A 203 6.11 11.69 12.82
CA LYS A 203 5.58 13.06 12.66
C LYS A 203 4.43 13.40 13.60
N SER A 204 3.57 12.42 13.94
CA SER A 204 2.29 12.65 14.62
C SER A 204 2.25 12.05 16.02
N ASP A 205 2.15 12.91 17.04
CA ASP A 205 1.90 12.49 18.43
C ASP A 205 0.54 11.82 18.56
N VAL A 206 -0.45 12.31 17.84
CA VAL A 206 -1.82 11.75 17.82
C VAL A 206 -1.80 10.31 17.32
N ALA A 207 -1.04 10.04 16.25
CA ALA A 207 -0.91 8.67 15.71
C ALA A 207 -0.26 7.72 16.74
N ARG A 208 0.73 8.19 17.50
CA ARG A 208 1.36 7.41 18.58
C ARG A 208 0.40 7.12 19.73
N SER A 209 -0.33 8.13 20.20
CA SER A 209 -1.34 7.98 21.25
C SER A 209 -2.49 7.06 20.84
N ARG A 210 -2.95 7.16 19.58
CA ARG A 210 -3.97 6.28 19.03
C ARG A 210 -3.49 4.83 18.98
N ARG A 211 -2.27 4.59 18.51
CA ARG A 211 -1.65 3.26 18.53
C ARG A 211 -1.59 2.68 19.95
N GLU A 212 -1.15 3.46 20.92
CA GLU A 212 -1.09 3.04 22.33
C GLU A 212 -2.49 2.66 22.85
N SER A 213 -3.51 3.44 22.53
CA SER A 213 -4.90 3.14 22.90
C SER A 213 -5.39 1.82 22.30
N ILE A 214 -5.08 1.53 21.04
CA ILE A 214 -5.41 0.25 20.38
C ILE A 214 -4.77 -0.93 21.12
N LEU A 215 -3.49 -0.80 21.48
CA LEU A 215 -2.78 -1.86 22.20
C LEU A 215 -3.35 -2.09 23.61
N LYS A 216 -3.68 -1.01 24.33
CA LYS A 216 -4.33 -1.11 25.64
C LYS A 216 -5.72 -1.75 25.57
N VAL A 217 -6.49 -1.46 24.53
CA VAL A 217 -7.77 -2.09 24.29
C VAL A 217 -7.60 -3.60 24.10
N ALA A 218 -6.62 -4.04 23.30
CA ALA A 218 -6.36 -5.47 23.10
C ALA A 218 -5.94 -6.19 24.39
N LEU A 219 -5.22 -5.51 25.29
CA LEU A 219 -4.83 -6.05 26.60
C LEU A 219 -5.96 -6.09 27.63
N SER A 220 -7.02 -5.30 27.44
CA SER A 220 -8.14 -5.17 28.39
C SER A 220 -9.26 -6.19 28.19
N ILE A 221 -9.18 -7.04 27.16
CA ILE A 221 -10.21 -8.03 26.85
C ILE A 221 -10.20 -9.13 27.92
N SER A 222 -11.27 -9.22 28.70
CA SER A 222 -11.42 -10.20 29.79
C SER A 222 -12.59 -11.18 29.58
N ASP A 223 -13.61 -10.75 28.84
CA ASP A 223 -14.82 -11.52 28.59
C ASP A 223 -15.40 -11.21 27.19
N ILE A 224 -16.46 -11.91 26.82
CA ILE A 224 -17.10 -11.76 25.51
C ILE A 224 -17.72 -10.37 25.33
N ALA A 225 -18.28 -9.78 26.37
CA ALA A 225 -18.93 -8.47 26.30
C ALA A 225 -17.87 -7.38 26.04
N SER A 226 -16.73 -7.45 26.74
CA SER A 226 -15.58 -6.53 26.49
C SER A 226 -15.00 -6.73 25.10
N ALA A 227 -14.96 -7.95 24.57
CA ALA A 227 -14.50 -8.23 23.22
C ALA A 227 -15.38 -7.54 22.16
N PHE A 228 -16.70 -7.67 22.25
CA PHE A 228 -17.64 -6.99 21.34
C PHE A 228 -17.57 -5.47 21.45
N LYS A 229 -17.48 -4.92 22.67
CA LYS A 229 -17.34 -3.49 22.89
C LYS A 229 -16.03 -2.96 22.28
N SER A 230 -14.94 -3.68 22.46
CA SER A 230 -13.63 -3.34 21.89
C SER A 230 -13.63 -3.40 20.36
N ALA A 231 -14.31 -4.40 19.77
CA ALA A 231 -14.46 -4.52 18.33
C ALA A 231 -15.23 -3.34 17.73
N ALA A 232 -16.38 -2.98 18.33
CA ALA A 232 -17.16 -1.82 17.90
C ALA A 232 -16.35 -0.53 17.99
N ALA A 233 -15.68 -0.29 19.11
CA ALA A 233 -14.85 0.91 19.29
C ALA A 233 -13.70 1.00 18.27
N LEU A 234 -13.05 -0.10 17.93
CA LEU A 234 -11.97 -0.12 16.94
C LEU A 234 -12.50 0.19 15.53
N VAL A 235 -13.66 -0.37 15.17
CA VAL A 235 -14.27 -0.13 13.86
C VAL A 235 -14.78 1.31 13.74
N ASP A 236 -15.37 1.85 14.80
CA ASP A 236 -15.87 3.23 14.80
C ASP A 236 -14.73 4.24 14.75
N ALA A 237 -13.63 4.01 15.49
CA ALA A 237 -12.43 4.83 15.37
C ALA A 237 -11.83 4.80 13.96
N ALA A 238 -11.87 3.65 13.27
CA ALA A 238 -11.41 3.56 11.88
C ALA A 238 -12.32 4.32 10.90
N LYS A 239 -13.63 4.38 11.15
CA LYS A 239 -14.58 5.18 10.36
C LYS A 239 -14.34 6.67 10.56
N GLU A 240 -14.25 7.12 11.82
CA GLU A 240 -13.99 8.52 12.16
C GLU A 240 -12.69 9.01 11.49
N GLU A 241 -11.63 8.22 11.53
CA GLU A 241 -10.36 8.57 10.89
C GLU A 241 -10.47 8.67 9.36
N ALA A 242 -11.20 7.73 8.75
CA ALA A 242 -11.44 7.77 7.32
C ALA A 242 -12.28 8.98 6.90
N GLU A 243 -13.27 9.36 7.69
CA GLU A 243 -14.10 10.54 7.48
C GLU A 243 -13.29 11.84 7.61
N GLU A 244 -12.52 12.00 8.68
CA GLU A 244 -11.67 13.18 8.90
C GLU A 244 -10.66 13.40 7.76
N GLU A 245 -10.05 12.32 7.25
CA GLU A 245 -9.07 12.42 6.16
C GLU A 245 -9.73 12.69 4.81
N SER A 246 -10.91 12.11 4.55
CA SER A 246 -11.59 12.25 3.26
C SER A 246 -12.38 13.55 3.11
N GLU A 247 -12.98 14.10 4.18
CA GLU A 247 -13.95 15.18 4.14
C GLU A 247 -13.49 16.39 3.32
N ARG A 248 -12.30 16.90 3.63
CA ARG A 248 -11.75 18.09 2.92
C ARG A 248 -11.52 17.84 1.44
N ARG A 249 -11.09 16.63 1.10
CA ARG A 249 -10.82 16.24 -0.29
C ARG A 249 -12.13 16.05 -1.04
N ASP A 250 -13.08 15.37 -0.45
CA ASP A 250 -14.38 15.05 -1.03
C ASP A 250 -15.19 16.34 -1.30
N GLU A 251 -15.18 17.28 -0.37
CA GLU A 251 -15.79 18.61 -0.57
C GLU A 251 -15.12 19.39 -1.71
N ALA A 252 -13.78 19.40 -1.76
CA ALA A 252 -13.05 20.11 -2.80
C ALA A 252 -13.30 19.49 -4.19
N GLU A 253 -13.36 18.18 -4.30
CA GLU A 253 -13.67 17.44 -5.53
C GLU A 253 -15.10 17.74 -6.01
N LEU A 254 -16.08 17.69 -5.10
CA LEU A 254 -17.47 18.02 -5.41
C LEU A 254 -17.63 19.48 -5.87
N LYS A 255 -16.93 20.40 -5.21
CA LYS A 255 -16.94 21.80 -5.59
C LYS A 255 -16.34 22.00 -6.98
N ALA A 256 -15.16 21.46 -7.23
CA ALA A 256 -14.49 21.55 -8.53
C ALA A 256 -15.34 20.95 -9.66
N LEU A 257 -16.00 19.82 -9.40
CA LEU A 257 -16.87 19.17 -10.38
C LEU A 257 -18.10 20.05 -10.69
N ARG A 258 -18.73 20.63 -9.68
CA ARG A 258 -19.87 21.54 -9.84
C ARG A 258 -19.49 22.79 -10.64
N GLU A 259 -18.34 23.37 -10.36
CA GLU A 259 -17.79 24.52 -11.09
C GLU A 259 -17.50 24.17 -12.56
N ALA A 260 -16.90 23.01 -12.83
CA ALA A 260 -16.59 22.55 -14.19
C ALA A 260 -17.84 22.30 -15.03
N TRP A 261 -18.95 21.87 -14.43
CA TRP A 261 -20.23 21.64 -15.11
C TRP A 261 -21.12 22.88 -15.15
N GLY A 262 -20.60 24.07 -14.78
CA GLY A 262 -21.30 25.36 -14.95
C GLY A 262 -22.56 25.47 -14.11
N GLN A 263 -22.52 25.05 -12.85
CA GLN A 263 -23.64 25.19 -11.93
C GLN A 263 -23.96 26.67 -11.67
N THR A 264 -24.96 27.19 -12.31
CA THR A 264 -25.56 28.47 -11.99
C THR A 264 -26.84 28.26 -11.15
N GLY A 265 -26.73 28.36 -9.83
CA GLY A 265 -27.84 28.09 -8.93
C GLY A 265 -28.11 26.59 -8.69
N THR A 266 -29.38 26.19 -8.66
CA THR A 266 -29.82 24.82 -8.38
C THR A 266 -29.93 23.93 -9.61
N ARG A 267 -29.69 24.41 -10.81
CA ARG A 267 -29.84 23.65 -12.05
C ARG A 267 -28.49 23.13 -12.55
N LEU A 268 -28.34 21.79 -12.59
CA LEU A 268 -27.21 21.11 -13.23
C LEU A 268 -27.44 21.01 -14.74
N VAL A 269 -26.40 21.23 -15.54
CA VAL A 269 -26.41 20.94 -16.98
C VAL A 269 -26.62 19.45 -17.19
N GLN A 270 -27.22 19.07 -18.34
CA GLN A 270 -27.50 17.68 -18.68
C GLN A 270 -26.23 16.83 -18.63
N GLY A 271 -26.21 15.80 -17.78
CA GLY A 271 -25.01 14.97 -17.50
C GLY A 271 -24.30 15.27 -16.17
N GLY A 272 -24.41 16.50 -15.60
CA GLY A 272 -23.74 16.85 -14.35
C GLY A 272 -24.21 16.02 -13.14
N ALA A 273 -25.51 15.69 -13.09
CA ALA A 273 -26.05 14.82 -12.03
C ALA A 273 -25.47 13.41 -12.08
N LYS A 274 -25.19 12.87 -13.28
CA LYS A 274 -24.55 11.56 -13.42
C LYS A 274 -23.09 11.62 -12.96
N ALA A 275 -22.35 12.65 -13.35
CA ALA A 275 -20.96 12.84 -12.95
C ALA A 275 -20.82 13.00 -11.42
N ILE A 276 -21.72 13.74 -10.77
CA ILE A 276 -21.74 13.86 -9.32
C ILE A 276 -22.00 12.51 -8.66
N LYS A 277 -22.99 11.74 -9.15
CA LYS A 277 -23.28 10.41 -8.58
C LYS A 277 -22.14 9.42 -8.78
N GLU A 278 -21.40 9.52 -9.87
CA GLU A 278 -20.18 8.72 -10.09
C GLU A 278 -19.09 9.11 -9.10
N LEU A 279 -18.83 10.41 -8.91
CA LEU A 279 -17.86 10.90 -7.93
C LEU A 279 -18.23 10.47 -6.51
N GLU A 280 -19.48 10.63 -6.07
CA GLU A 280 -19.94 10.18 -4.75
C GLU A 280 -19.76 8.68 -4.54
N ARG A 281 -19.96 7.88 -5.59
CA ARG A 281 -19.70 6.44 -5.55
C ARG A 281 -18.22 6.13 -5.36
N ASP A 282 -17.35 6.87 -6.05
CA ASP A 282 -15.91 6.69 -5.96
C ASP A 282 -15.38 7.17 -4.61
N GLN A 283 -15.90 8.28 -4.07
CA GLN A 283 -15.63 8.76 -2.71
C GLN A 283 -16.02 7.72 -1.65
N LYS A 284 -17.21 7.12 -1.79
CA LYS A 284 -17.65 6.03 -0.89
C LYS A 284 -16.76 4.80 -0.99
N ALA A 285 -16.32 4.42 -2.18
CA ALA A 285 -15.40 3.29 -2.38
C ALA A 285 -14.03 3.58 -1.73
N ARG A 286 -13.53 4.81 -1.86
CA ARG A 286 -12.32 5.30 -1.21
C ARG A 286 -12.43 5.24 0.31
N SER A 287 -13.48 5.79 0.91
CA SER A 287 -13.73 5.74 2.35
C SER A 287 -13.78 4.28 2.86
N THR A 288 -14.47 3.39 2.14
CA THR A 288 -14.52 1.96 2.48
C THR A 288 -13.13 1.32 2.47
N ARG A 289 -12.28 1.69 1.52
CA ARG A 289 -10.89 1.23 1.47
C ARG A 289 -10.10 1.77 2.66
N MET A 290 -10.20 3.07 2.94
CA MET A 290 -9.47 3.70 4.04
C MET A 290 -9.79 3.05 5.38
N ILE A 291 -11.07 2.79 5.68
CA ILE A 291 -11.48 2.07 6.89
C ILE A 291 -10.75 0.72 7.01
N ARG A 292 -10.64 -0.02 5.91
CA ARG A 292 -9.95 -1.32 5.91
C ARG A 292 -8.45 -1.20 6.10
N ASP A 293 -7.83 -0.20 5.47
CA ASP A 293 -6.40 0.07 5.60
C ASP A 293 -6.05 0.49 7.05
N TYR A 294 -6.92 1.26 7.71
CA TYR A 294 -6.79 1.60 9.13
C TYR A 294 -6.94 0.37 10.04
N LEU A 295 -7.95 -0.45 9.79
CA LEU A 295 -8.15 -1.68 10.55
C LEU A 295 -6.97 -2.64 10.37
N ASP A 296 -6.49 -2.84 9.15
CA ASP A 296 -5.32 -3.69 8.88
C ASP A 296 -4.07 -3.18 9.62
N SER A 297 -3.88 -1.86 9.64
CA SER A 297 -2.80 -1.22 10.39
C SER A 297 -2.93 -1.44 11.90
N ALA A 298 -4.13 -1.31 12.46
CA ALA A 298 -4.41 -1.56 13.88
C ALA A 298 -4.19 -3.04 14.24
N LEU A 299 -4.65 -3.96 13.40
CA LEU A 299 -4.43 -5.39 13.58
C LEU A 299 -2.94 -5.75 13.56
N LEU A 300 -2.16 -5.12 12.67
CA LEU A 300 -0.69 -5.27 12.68
C LEU A 300 -0.07 -4.76 13.99
N ASP A 301 -0.58 -3.67 14.57
CA ASP A 301 -0.12 -3.21 15.87
C ASP A 301 -0.37 -4.25 16.96
N ILE A 302 -1.55 -4.85 16.98
CA ILE A 302 -1.90 -5.90 17.95
C ILE A 302 -1.01 -7.15 17.74
N VAL A 303 -0.67 -7.50 16.49
CA VAL A 303 0.31 -8.57 16.23
C VAL A 303 1.67 -8.25 16.87
N THR A 304 2.14 -6.98 16.80
CA THR A 304 3.41 -6.60 17.43
C THR A 304 3.39 -6.78 18.95
N LEU A 305 2.24 -6.53 19.56
CA LEU A 305 2.04 -6.71 21.01
C LEU A 305 2.17 -8.19 21.41
N PHE A 306 1.41 -9.07 20.76
CA PHE A 306 1.47 -10.51 21.07
C PHE A 306 2.81 -11.16 20.66
N ARG A 307 3.48 -10.63 19.63
CA ARG A 307 4.88 -10.99 19.34
C ARG A 307 5.79 -10.68 20.54
N ASP A 308 5.65 -9.50 21.13
CA ASP A 308 6.46 -9.12 22.28
C ASP A 308 6.14 -9.99 23.49
N VAL A 309 4.86 -10.35 23.73
CA VAL A 309 4.47 -11.33 24.75
C VAL A 309 5.17 -12.68 24.51
N LEU A 310 5.17 -13.17 23.27
CA LEU A 310 5.82 -14.43 22.92
C LEU A 310 7.33 -14.38 23.11
N LEU A 311 7.98 -13.24 22.82
CA LEU A 311 9.41 -13.06 23.08
C LEU A 311 9.74 -13.16 24.56
N VAL A 312 8.94 -12.55 25.43
CA VAL A 312 9.11 -12.65 26.89
C VAL A 312 8.92 -14.10 27.36
N GLN A 313 7.87 -14.77 26.89
CA GLN A 313 7.58 -16.19 27.21
C GLN A 313 8.71 -17.12 26.78
N SER A 314 9.37 -16.84 25.65
CA SER A 314 10.48 -17.65 25.12
C SER A 314 11.85 -17.31 25.74
N GLY A 315 11.93 -16.28 26.59
CA GLY A 315 13.22 -15.82 27.15
C GLY A 315 14.17 -15.25 26.09
N SER A 316 13.65 -14.78 24.96
CA SER A 316 14.46 -14.20 23.88
C SER A 316 15.11 -12.89 24.31
N LYS A 317 16.38 -12.68 23.84
CA LYS A 317 17.11 -11.42 24.05
C LYS A 317 16.78 -10.36 22.99
N GLU A 318 15.88 -10.63 22.06
CA GLU A 318 15.48 -9.64 21.07
C GLU A 318 14.74 -8.47 21.71
N ALA A 319 14.93 -7.27 21.14
CA ALA A 319 14.32 -6.07 21.65
C ALA A 319 12.78 -6.08 21.45
N ILE A 320 12.07 -5.74 22.51
CA ILE A 320 10.62 -5.52 22.50
C ILE A 320 10.31 -4.29 21.63
N ILE A 321 9.29 -4.39 20.81
CA ILE A 321 8.80 -3.27 19.97
C ILE A 321 8.07 -2.26 20.84
N ASN A 322 7.19 -2.75 21.73
CA ASN A 322 6.30 -1.94 22.58
C ASN A 322 6.92 -1.74 23.97
N SER A 323 8.07 -1.09 24.02
CA SER A 323 8.83 -0.88 25.26
C SER A 323 8.11 0.00 26.29
N ASP A 324 7.15 0.79 25.87
CA ASP A 324 6.24 1.61 26.67
C ASP A 324 5.19 0.78 27.43
N LEU A 325 4.92 -0.46 27.00
CA LEU A 325 3.97 -1.39 27.60
C LEU A 325 4.66 -2.63 28.21
N THR A 326 5.92 -2.53 28.59
CA THR A 326 6.72 -3.68 29.07
C THR A 326 6.06 -4.37 30.28
N ALA A 327 5.57 -3.61 31.25
CA ALA A 327 4.94 -4.17 32.45
C ALA A 327 3.66 -4.97 32.13
N GLU A 328 2.84 -4.46 31.23
CA GLU A 328 1.62 -5.13 30.76
C GLU A 328 1.96 -6.39 29.97
N ILE A 329 2.95 -6.32 29.09
CA ILE A 329 3.46 -7.45 28.31
C ILE A 329 3.96 -8.57 29.22
N GLU A 330 4.79 -8.25 30.23
CA GLU A 330 5.27 -9.21 31.21
C GLU A 330 4.14 -9.85 32.01
N LYS A 331 3.13 -9.06 32.41
CA LYS A 331 1.94 -9.57 33.11
C LYS A 331 1.16 -10.58 32.25
N VAL A 332 0.92 -10.26 30.96
CA VAL A 332 0.24 -11.17 30.03
C VAL A 332 1.09 -12.41 29.77
N ALA A 333 2.40 -12.25 29.59
CA ALA A 333 3.33 -13.37 29.38
C ALA A 333 3.33 -14.35 30.55
N ALA A 334 3.23 -13.86 31.80
CA ALA A 334 3.16 -14.67 32.98
C ALA A 334 1.81 -15.39 33.19
N SER A 335 0.72 -14.84 32.63
CA SER A 335 -0.63 -15.39 32.79
C SER A 335 -1.12 -16.25 31.61
N THR A 336 -0.36 -16.34 30.53
CA THR A 336 -0.73 -17.08 29.31
C THR A 336 0.39 -18.02 28.88
N THR A 337 0.06 -19.00 28.00
CA THR A 337 1.06 -19.91 27.44
C THR A 337 1.49 -19.47 26.04
N PRO A 338 2.69 -19.85 25.56
CA PRO A 338 3.13 -19.57 24.18
C PRO A 338 2.14 -20.06 23.11
N GLU A 339 1.51 -21.21 23.33
CA GLU A 339 0.52 -21.78 22.40
C GLU A 339 -0.73 -20.89 22.32
N SER A 340 -1.21 -20.39 23.48
CA SER A 340 -2.32 -19.45 23.53
C SER A 340 -1.97 -18.14 22.81
N THR A 341 -0.77 -17.63 23.03
CA THR A 341 -0.28 -16.41 22.36
C THR A 341 -0.16 -16.58 20.86
N LEU A 342 0.33 -17.73 20.37
CA LEU A 342 0.36 -18.06 18.94
C LEU A 342 -1.04 -18.13 18.35
N GLY A 343 -2.00 -18.75 19.04
CA GLY A 343 -3.41 -18.80 18.62
C GLY A 343 -4.02 -17.41 18.46
N LYS A 344 -3.69 -16.47 19.37
CA LYS A 344 -4.11 -15.06 19.26
C LYS A 344 -3.52 -14.38 18.02
N ILE A 345 -2.22 -14.57 17.76
CA ILE A 345 -1.57 -14.05 16.54
C ILE A 345 -2.23 -14.63 15.29
N GLU A 346 -2.51 -15.92 15.26
CA GLU A 346 -3.17 -16.58 14.13
C GLU A 346 -4.58 -16.02 13.89
N ALA A 347 -5.37 -15.83 14.94
CA ALA A 347 -6.68 -15.20 14.85
C ALA A 347 -6.63 -13.81 14.21
N ILE A 348 -5.65 -12.99 14.58
CA ILE A 348 -5.45 -11.67 13.99
C ILE A 348 -5.07 -11.78 12.51
N MET A 349 -4.17 -12.71 12.16
CA MET A 349 -3.76 -12.91 10.77
C MET A 349 -4.92 -13.40 9.88
N VAL A 350 -5.80 -14.27 10.40
CA VAL A 350 -7.04 -14.68 9.72
C VAL A 350 -7.97 -13.48 9.52
N ALA A 351 -8.15 -12.64 10.53
CA ALA A 351 -8.98 -11.44 10.42
C ALA A 351 -8.44 -10.48 9.33
N ARG A 352 -7.13 -10.28 9.27
CA ARG A 352 -6.49 -9.47 8.21
C ARG A 352 -6.75 -10.04 6.82
N THR A 353 -6.61 -11.36 6.66
CA THR A 353 -6.91 -12.05 5.41
C THR A 353 -8.37 -11.86 4.99
N ASN A 354 -9.31 -12.00 5.93
CA ASN A 354 -10.73 -11.80 5.69
C ASN A 354 -11.05 -10.35 5.27
N LEU A 355 -10.43 -9.36 5.91
CA LEU A 355 -10.57 -7.95 5.51
C LEU A 355 -10.04 -7.70 4.09
N ALA A 356 -8.93 -8.31 3.72
CA ALA A 356 -8.38 -8.22 2.36
C ALA A 356 -9.33 -8.85 1.32
N HIS A 357 -10.08 -9.90 1.68
CA HIS A 357 -11.10 -10.54 0.84
C HIS A 357 -12.49 -9.91 0.96
N ASN A 358 -12.58 -8.68 1.42
CA ASN A 358 -13.81 -7.89 1.50
C ASN A 358 -14.87 -8.40 2.48
N ALA A 359 -14.50 -9.18 3.49
CA ALA A 359 -15.42 -9.53 4.57
C ALA A 359 -15.93 -8.27 5.32
N ALA A 360 -17.09 -8.39 6.00
CA ALA A 360 -17.66 -7.31 6.77
C ALA A 360 -16.74 -6.92 7.94
N PRO A 361 -16.27 -5.65 8.03
CA PRO A 361 -15.27 -5.25 9.02
C PRO A 361 -15.65 -5.56 10.45
N LEU A 362 -16.88 -5.18 10.87
CA LEU A 362 -17.32 -5.38 12.26
C LEU A 362 -17.34 -6.86 12.64
N LEU A 363 -17.98 -7.72 11.85
CA LEU A 363 -18.05 -9.16 12.14
C LEU A 363 -16.66 -9.81 12.17
N THR A 364 -15.77 -9.37 11.31
CA THR A 364 -14.39 -9.89 11.25
C THR A 364 -13.61 -9.53 12.52
N VAL A 365 -13.73 -8.27 12.96
CA VAL A 365 -13.05 -7.79 14.17
C VAL A 365 -13.67 -8.40 15.43
N GLU A 366 -14.99 -8.55 15.50
CA GLU A 366 -15.70 -9.22 16.60
C GLU A 366 -15.23 -10.67 16.76
N ALA A 367 -15.23 -11.44 15.66
CA ALA A 367 -14.78 -12.84 15.67
C ALA A 367 -13.32 -12.97 16.14
N MET A 368 -12.46 -12.05 15.74
CA MET A 368 -11.08 -11.98 16.18
C MET A 368 -10.98 -11.62 17.67
N MET A 369 -11.63 -10.54 18.11
CA MET A 369 -11.55 -10.07 19.52
C MET A 369 -12.03 -11.13 20.53
N VAL A 370 -13.02 -11.94 20.16
CA VAL A 370 -13.46 -13.08 20.99
C VAL A 370 -12.36 -14.12 21.18
N GLN A 371 -11.47 -14.30 20.20
CA GLN A 371 -10.33 -15.23 20.30
C GLN A 371 -9.12 -14.63 21.05
N LEU A 372 -9.10 -13.32 21.27
CA LEU A 372 -8.07 -12.64 22.07
C LEU A 372 -8.31 -12.72 23.59
N LYS A 373 -9.45 -13.21 23.99
CA LYS A 373 -9.85 -13.41 25.40
C LYS A 373 -8.87 -14.29 26.17
#